data_12cb9ece39397cd9f8f599c2d75bafec
#
_entry.id   12cb9ece39397cd9f8f599c2d75bafec
#
_cell.length_a   1.000
_cell.length_b   1.000
_cell.length_c   1.000
_cell.angle_alpha   90.00
_cell.angle_beta   90.00
_cell.angle_gamma   90.00
#
_symmetry.space_group_name_H-M   'P 1'
#
loop_
_entity.id
_entity.type
_entity.pdbx_description
1 polymer ?
#
loop_
_entity_poly.entity_id
_entity_poly.type
_entity_poly.pdbx_seq_one_letter_code
_entity_poly.pdbx_strand_id
1 'polypeptide(L)'
;GKTAEEAWKRDRDRGYISGEYIWTGFDYIGEPTPYYGSYPAKSSYFGAIDTAGFPKDIYYFYQSQWSSKPMVHLLPHWNFENDDSIKVDGDKILVYAYTNANSVDLYYNEDVNSKELGELVGTDTYEVTNAGYNKSYKETKEGKLHLEFKVQYKPGKLTAVAKDKNGKEIARDEVKTAKEAKKLNLTADRQVVKANGSDLSYITVDVVDENGTIVPNADNLINFEVSGNGKIVGVDNGNAASVERYKDNKRKADHGKALVIVQSDSNAGSFTLTATSEGLSTDNIKVYSVNEEDTDKMEIVGYDVNDITVPVNGKLELQDKVTALYSNGSKGEVAVTWEEVPSDKLSKAGTFKVTGTTKESNIPVEVTVTVKDIIGILDSRVLTGINDKVELPKEVSAIFNDGSIENHLVTWDRELTDEDVKSVKTVEIEGTVEGVSGLKAKVIVTVSDKFKMKNIAVNEGQEFPKAFTSYEGADNINNINDGVISKNNSPQNRW
;
A
#
# COMPACT_ATOMS: atom_id res chain seq x y z
N GLY A 1 14.87 1.88 -28.71
CA GLY A 1 13.56 2.50 -29.04
C GLY A 1 13.54 3.94 -28.61
N LYS A 2 12.58 4.70 -29.09
CA LYS A 2 12.35 6.06 -28.64
C LYS A 2 11.46 6.05 -27.41
N THR A 3 11.64 7.00 -26.49
CA THR A 3 10.72 7.17 -25.37
C THR A 3 9.35 7.63 -25.88
N ALA A 4 8.30 7.42 -25.10
CA ALA A 4 6.95 7.90 -25.41
C ALA A 4 6.94 9.43 -25.60
N GLU A 5 7.67 10.14 -24.76
CA GLU A 5 7.82 11.60 -24.85
C GLU A 5 8.46 12.04 -26.18
N GLU A 6 9.53 11.37 -26.63
CA GLU A 6 10.15 11.68 -27.92
C GLU A 6 9.24 11.37 -29.10
N ALA A 7 8.46 10.29 -29.03
CA ALA A 7 7.49 9.94 -30.07
C ALA A 7 6.39 10.99 -30.15
N TRP A 8 5.81 11.35 -28.99
CA TRP A 8 4.77 12.37 -28.91
C TRP A 8 5.24 13.75 -29.40
N LYS A 9 6.46 14.17 -29.04
CA LYS A 9 7.03 15.43 -29.56
C LYS A 9 7.16 15.41 -31.08
N ARG A 10 7.51 14.27 -31.66
CA ARG A 10 7.61 14.16 -33.14
C ARG A 10 6.29 14.26 -33.83
N ASP A 11 5.24 13.65 -33.30
CA ASP A 11 3.87 13.76 -33.82
C ASP A 11 3.40 15.21 -33.71
N ARG A 12 3.53 15.78 -32.53
CA ARG A 12 3.11 17.16 -32.22
C ARG A 12 3.78 18.20 -33.12
N ASP A 13 5.09 18.06 -33.38
CA ASP A 13 5.90 19.07 -34.06
C ASP A 13 5.87 18.95 -35.59
N ARG A 14 5.14 17.97 -36.15
CA ARG A 14 5.07 17.72 -37.59
C ARG A 14 3.65 17.68 -38.10
N GLY A 15 3.26 18.75 -38.80
CA GLY A 15 1.89 18.89 -39.29
C GLY A 15 1.46 17.92 -40.40
N TYR A 16 2.38 17.13 -40.95
CA TYR A 16 2.08 16.08 -41.92
C TYR A 16 1.85 14.70 -41.27
N ILE A 17 2.06 14.57 -39.95
CA ILE A 17 1.72 13.38 -39.18
C ILE A 17 0.30 13.52 -38.66
N SER A 18 -0.57 12.57 -38.97
CA SER A 18 -1.99 12.59 -38.60
C SER A 18 -2.28 12.05 -37.20
N GLY A 19 -1.30 11.47 -36.53
CA GLY A 19 -1.41 10.97 -35.16
C GLY A 19 -0.44 9.81 -34.92
N GLU A 20 -0.41 9.34 -33.66
CA GLU A 20 0.35 8.16 -33.26
C GLU A 20 -0.55 7.10 -32.63
N TYR A 21 -0.12 5.87 -32.71
CA TYR A 21 -0.72 4.74 -32.03
C TYR A 21 0.29 4.15 -31.06
N ILE A 22 -0.18 3.95 -29.82
CA ILE A 22 0.65 3.31 -28.80
C ILE A 22 0.70 1.80 -29.07
N TRP A 23 1.88 1.24 -29.14
CA TRP A 23 2.07 -0.18 -29.06
C TRP A 23 2.74 -0.54 -27.73
N THR A 24 1.97 -0.94 -26.72
CA THR A 24 0.52 -1.21 -26.82
C THR A 24 -0.23 -0.61 -25.61
N GLY A 25 -1.56 -0.59 -25.68
CA GLY A 25 -2.39 -0.13 -24.54
C GLY A 25 -2.24 -1.05 -23.34
N PHE A 26 -2.31 -2.38 -23.55
CA PHE A 26 -2.16 -3.39 -22.52
C PHE A 26 -0.97 -4.31 -22.80
N ASP A 27 -0.35 -4.81 -21.74
CA ASP A 27 0.50 -5.97 -21.87
C ASP A 27 -0.33 -7.17 -22.32
N TYR A 28 0.30 -8.07 -23.08
CA TYR A 28 -0.38 -9.24 -23.61
C TYR A 28 0.53 -10.48 -23.55
N ILE A 29 -0.09 -11.65 -23.45
CA ILE A 29 0.58 -12.94 -23.39
C ILE A 29 1.01 -13.37 -24.80
N GLY A 30 2.16 -14.02 -24.89
CA GLY A 30 2.68 -14.63 -26.12
C GLY A 30 3.90 -13.91 -26.71
N GLU A 31 4.21 -12.69 -26.27
CA GLU A 31 5.41 -11.95 -26.68
C GLU A 31 6.22 -11.50 -25.45
N PRO A 32 7.15 -12.35 -24.97
CA PRO A 32 7.92 -12.06 -23.76
C PRO A 32 9.05 -11.05 -24.01
N THR A 33 8.76 -9.98 -24.68
CA THR A 33 9.69 -8.91 -25.02
C THR A 33 9.56 -7.76 -24.04
N PRO A 34 10.65 -7.18 -23.53
CA PRO A 34 12.05 -7.36 -23.91
C PRO A 34 12.86 -8.30 -23.01
N TYR A 35 12.24 -9.26 -22.38
CA TYR A 35 12.89 -10.19 -21.44
C TYR A 35 13.82 -11.19 -22.15
N TYR A 36 14.60 -10.76 -23.13
CA TYR A 36 15.54 -11.58 -23.85
C TYR A 36 16.52 -12.27 -22.89
N GLY A 37 16.47 -13.59 -22.86
CA GLY A 37 17.30 -14.38 -21.97
C GLY A 37 16.84 -14.48 -20.53
N SER A 38 15.70 -13.90 -20.17
CA SER A 38 15.08 -14.05 -18.86
C SER A 38 13.96 -15.06 -18.91
N TYR A 39 14.05 -16.11 -18.10
CA TYR A 39 13.03 -17.14 -17.97
C TYR A 39 12.62 -17.22 -16.49
N PRO A 40 11.35 -17.33 -16.19
CA PRO A 40 10.22 -17.34 -17.12
C PRO A 40 9.77 -15.92 -17.48
N ALA A 41 9.35 -15.73 -18.73
CA ALA A 41 8.64 -14.55 -19.17
C ALA A 41 7.61 -14.98 -20.22
N LYS A 42 6.35 -14.66 -20.04
CA LYS A 42 5.24 -15.11 -20.90
C LYS A 42 4.43 -13.97 -21.49
N SER A 43 4.65 -12.75 -21.02
CA SER A 43 3.92 -11.55 -21.40
C SER A 43 4.88 -10.46 -21.85
N SER A 44 4.42 -9.57 -22.70
CA SER A 44 5.10 -8.29 -22.94
C SER A 44 5.09 -7.44 -21.67
N TYR A 45 5.91 -6.38 -21.63
CA TYR A 45 5.84 -5.40 -20.54
C TYR A 45 5.88 -3.94 -21.06
N PHE A 46 5.71 -3.72 -22.35
CA PHE A 46 5.69 -2.40 -22.97
C PHE A 46 4.29 -1.78 -23.08
N GLY A 47 3.25 -2.45 -22.56
CA GLY A 47 1.91 -1.87 -22.43
C GLY A 47 1.89 -0.66 -21.49
N ALA A 48 1.01 0.29 -21.76
CA ALA A 48 0.75 1.38 -20.83
C ALA A 48 0.01 0.90 -19.56
N ILE A 49 -0.68 -0.22 -19.67
CA ILE A 49 -1.42 -0.92 -18.62
C ILE A 49 -0.91 -2.37 -18.59
N ASP A 50 -0.74 -2.95 -17.42
CA ASP A 50 -0.28 -4.32 -17.29
C ASP A 50 -1.38 -5.37 -17.57
N THR A 51 -1.06 -6.67 -17.47
CA THR A 51 -2.03 -7.75 -17.74
C THR A 51 -3.16 -7.81 -16.72
N ALA A 52 -2.95 -7.29 -15.51
CA ALA A 52 -3.97 -7.21 -14.46
C ALA A 52 -4.88 -5.98 -14.60
N GLY A 53 -4.57 -5.07 -15.55
CA GLY A 53 -5.31 -3.84 -15.74
C GLY A 53 -4.82 -2.67 -14.89
N PHE A 54 -3.66 -2.79 -14.24
CA PHE A 54 -3.08 -1.70 -13.46
C PHE A 54 -2.32 -0.73 -14.37
N PRO A 55 -2.62 0.59 -14.31
CA PRO A 55 -1.89 1.60 -15.05
C PRO A 55 -0.41 1.64 -14.61
N LYS A 56 0.49 1.71 -15.56
CA LYS A 56 1.90 2.01 -15.33
C LYS A 56 2.15 3.51 -15.40
N ASP A 57 3.32 3.99 -14.98
CA ASP A 57 3.64 5.43 -15.00
C ASP A 57 3.46 6.05 -16.40
N ILE A 58 3.79 5.30 -17.45
CA ILE A 58 3.62 5.75 -18.83
C ILE A 58 2.15 6.05 -19.22
N TYR A 59 1.18 5.37 -18.61
CA TYR A 59 -0.24 5.68 -18.77
C TYR A 59 -0.54 7.13 -18.37
N TYR A 60 0.01 7.57 -17.25
CA TYR A 60 -0.20 8.92 -16.73
C TYR A 60 0.52 9.98 -17.57
N PHE A 61 1.65 9.62 -18.22
CA PHE A 61 2.25 10.49 -19.23
C PHE A 61 1.25 10.77 -20.37
N TYR A 62 0.66 9.73 -20.97
CA TYR A 62 -0.34 9.91 -22.02
C TYR A 62 -1.58 10.65 -21.53
N GLN A 63 -2.04 10.36 -20.32
CA GLN A 63 -3.17 11.08 -19.72
C GLN A 63 -2.87 12.59 -19.59
N SER A 64 -1.63 12.94 -19.22
CA SER A 64 -1.23 14.35 -19.13
C SER A 64 -1.25 15.08 -20.47
N GLN A 65 -1.04 14.36 -21.57
CA GLN A 65 -1.01 14.93 -22.93
C GLN A 65 -2.40 14.95 -23.61
N TRP A 66 -3.24 13.96 -23.33
CA TRP A 66 -4.49 13.73 -24.06
C TRP A 66 -5.75 14.11 -23.28
N SER A 67 -5.68 14.26 -21.96
CA SER A 67 -6.82 14.59 -21.14
C SER A 67 -6.91 16.10 -20.88
N SER A 68 -8.13 16.64 -20.91
CA SER A 68 -8.42 18.00 -20.43
C SER A 68 -8.78 18.01 -18.93
N LYS A 69 -9.06 16.84 -18.33
CA LYS A 69 -9.31 16.74 -16.88
C LYS A 69 -8.02 17.04 -16.12
N PRO A 70 -8.04 17.99 -15.17
CA PRO A 70 -6.86 18.31 -14.38
C PRO A 70 -6.30 17.06 -13.70
N MET A 71 -4.98 16.86 -13.83
CA MET A 71 -4.30 15.73 -13.23
C MET A 71 -2.85 16.06 -12.91
N VAL A 72 -2.31 15.36 -11.94
CA VAL A 72 -0.87 15.23 -11.67
C VAL A 72 -0.62 13.81 -11.18
N HIS A 73 0.50 13.22 -11.56
CA HIS A 73 0.96 11.91 -11.12
C HIS A 73 2.45 12.00 -10.78
N LEU A 74 2.77 11.63 -9.55
CA LEU A 74 4.14 11.56 -9.04
C LEU A 74 4.74 10.19 -9.26
N LEU A 75 5.99 10.14 -9.66
CA LEU A 75 6.81 8.93 -9.70
C LEU A 75 8.26 9.26 -9.32
N PRO A 76 9.02 8.26 -8.80
CA PRO A 76 8.61 6.93 -8.39
C PRO A 76 7.87 6.93 -7.04
N HIS A 77 7.54 5.73 -6.52
CA HIS A 77 7.11 5.57 -5.13
C HIS A 77 8.15 6.13 -4.15
N TRP A 78 7.84 6.23 -2.85
CA TRP A 78 8.75 6.87 -1.87
C TRP A 78 9.23 5.91 -0.79
N ASN A 79 9.77 4.72 -1.20
CA ASN A 79 10.35 3.68 -0.33
C ASN A 79 11.75 3.28 -0.82
N PHE A 80 12.77 4.09 -0.54
CA PHE A 80 14.16 3.89 -1.00
C PHE A 80 15.19 3.92 0.12
N GLU A 81 14.80 3.58 1.33
CA GLU A 81 15.69 3.64 2.49
C GLU A 81 16.96 2.81 2.31
N ASN A 82 16.85 1.65 1.66
CA ASN A 82 17.94 0.72 1.43
C ASN A 82 18.27 0.51 -0.06
N ASP A 83 17.82 1.40 -0.94
CA ASP A 83 18.05 1.31 -2.38
C ASP A 83 18.85 2.51 -2.88
N ASP A 84 20.15 2.30 -3.09
CA ASP A 84 21.05 3.30 -3.65
C ASP A 84 21.04 3.32 -5.18
N SER A 85 20.39 2.36 -5.83
CA SER A 85 20.47 2.17 -7.29
C SER A 85 19.80 3.28 -8.08
N ILE A 86 18.82 3.99 -7.49
CA ILE A 86 18.09 5.09 -8.12
C ILE A 86 18.53 6.48 -7.65
N LYS A 87 19.48 6.55 -6.71
CA LYS A 87 19.97 7.82 -6.19
C LYS A 87 20.84 8.53 -7.22
N VAL A 88 20.65 9.83 -7.34
CA VAL A 88 21.41 10.74 -8.19
C VAL A 88 21.98 11.87 -7.35
N ASP A 89 23.15 12.42 -7.71
CA ASP A 89 23.78 13.53 -7.00
C ASP A 89 23.87 13.31 -5.46
N GLY A 90 24.38 12.16 -5.03
CA GLY A 90 24.41 11.72 -3.64
C GLY A 90 23.12 10.98 -3.25
N ASP A 91 22.45 11.44 -2.19
CA ASP A 91 21.22 10.77 -1.70
C ASP A 91 19.92 11.32 -2.30
N LYS A 92 19.99 12.07 -3.40
CA LYS A 92 18.80 12.62 -4.04
C LYS A 92 18.13 11.62 -4.94
N ILE A 93 16.81 11.65 -4.96
CA ILE A 93 15.95 10.93 -5.90
C ILE A 93 15.45 11.90 -6.96
N LEU A 94 15.47 11.47 -8.21
CA LEU A 94 14.87 12.21 -9.31
C LEU A 94 13.36 11.88 -9.35
N VAL A 95 12.54 12.84 -8.95
CA VAL A 95 11.09 12.74 -8.91
C VAL A 95 10.51 13.41 -10.15
N TYR A 96 9.63 12.71 -10.85
CA TYR A 96 8.89 13.26 -11.99
C TYR A 96 7.44 13.54 -11.61
N ALA A 97 6.87 14.56 -12.23
CA ALA A 97 5.46 14.85 -12.21
C ALA A 97 4.91 14.90 -13.63
N TYR A 98 4.05 13.95 -13.97
CA TYR A 98 3.25 14.02 -15.20
C TYR A 98 1.99 14.83 -14.91
N THR A 99 1.80 15.93 -15.62
CA THR A 99 0.66 16.82 -15.39
C THR A 99 0.25 17.59 -16.64
N ASN A 100 -1.01 17.94 -16.74
CA ASN A 100 -1.53 18.90 -17.72
C ASN A 100 -1.72 20.32 -17.12
N ALA A 101 -1.29 20.53 -15.88
CA ALA A 101 -1.26 21.84 -15.22
C ALA A 101 -0.19 22.78 -15.80
N ASN A 102 -0.05 23.99 -15.28
CA ASN A 102 0.99 24.92 -15.71
C ASN A 102 2.27 24.78 -14.87
N SER A 103 2.13 24.46 -13.60
CA SER A 103 3.24 24.27 -12.67
C SER A 103 2.87 23.27 -11.58
N VAL A 104 3.89 22.76 -10.91
CA VAL A 104 3.77 21.91 -9.72
C VAL A 104 4.67 22.47 -8.63
N ASP A 105 4.10 22.65 -7.44
CA ASP A 105 4.87 22.79 -6.21
C ASP A 105 4.95 21.44 -5.54
N LEU A 106 6.15 21.00 -5.18
CA LEU A 106 6.39 19.75 -4.49
C LEU A 106 6.74 20.04 -3.03
N TYR A 107 6.02 19.39 -2.11
CA TYR A 107 6.17 19.53 -0.67
C TYR A 107 6.62 18.21 -0.05
N TYR A 108 7.38 18.30 1.03
CA TYR A 108 7.78 17.17 1.86
C TYR A 108 7.22 17.33 3.28
N ASN A 109 6.72 16.25 3.84
CA ASN A 109 6.33 16.15 5.25
C ASN A 109 6.83 14.82 5.84
N GLU A 110 7.49 14.86 7.00
CA GLU A 110 7.97 13.66 7.68
C GLU A 110 6.82 12.79 8.23
N ASP A 111 5.68 13.42 8.59
CA ASP A 111 4.48 12.72 9.00
C ASP A 111 3.63 12.35 7.77
N VAL A 112 3.63 11.07 7.42
CA VAL A 112 2.85 10.52 6.29
C VAL A 112 1.34 10.69 6.43
N ASN A 113 0.84 10.89 7.65
CA ASN A 113 -0.59 11.05 7.97
C ASN A 113 -0.99 12.52 8.13
N SER A 114 -0.04 13.46 8.13
CA SER A 114 -0.31 14.87 8.27
C SER A 114 -1.23 15.38 7.16
N LYS A 115 -2.18 16.25 7.52
CA LYS A 115 -3.00 17.01 6.56
C LYS A 115 -2.30 18.25 6.04
N GLU A 116 -1.21 18.67 6.69
CA GLU A 116 -0.39 19.80 6.28
C GLU A 116 0.52 19.40 5.12
N LEU A 117 0.83 20.36 4.25
CA LEU A 117 1.74 20.14 3.12
C LEU A 117 3.18 19.89 3.57
N GLY A 118 3.62 20.60 4.62
CA GLY A 118 5.01 20.55 5.08
C GLY A 118 5.92 21.54 4.35
N GLU A 119 7.19 21.18 4.16
CA GLU A 119 8.22 22.00 3.55
C GLU A 119 8.10 22.01 2.02
N LEU A 120 8.17 23.19 1.40
CA LEU A 120 8.30 23.31 -0.06
C LEU A 120 9.71 22.87 -0.47
N VAL A 121 9.82 21.77 -1.20
CA VAL A 121 11.11 21.22 -1.65
C VAL A 121 11.45 21.54 -3.11
N GLY A 122 10.49 22.04 -3.89
CA GLY A 122 10.73 22.49 -5.25
C GLY A 122 9.49 23.02 -5.95
N THR A 123 9.73 23.84 -6.97
CA THR A 123 8.72 24.32 -7.92
C THR A 123 9.26 24.13 -9.32
N ASP A 124 8.47 23.53 -10.22
CA ASP A 124 8.82 23.47 -11.64
C ASP A 124 7.61 23.85 -12.50
N THR A 125 7.87 24.38 -13.69
CA THR A 125 6.86 25.03 -14.53
C THR A 125 7.03 24.68 -16.00
N TYR A 126 5.89 24.65 -16.70
CA TYR A 126 5.87 24.64 -18.16
C TYR A 126 5.78 26.02 -18.74
N GLU A 127 6.43 26.21 -19.87
CA GLU A 127 6.24 27.35 -20.77
C GLU A 127 5.31 26.96 -21.91
N VAL A 128 4.58 27.92 -22.46
CA VAL A 128 3.75 27.68 -23.65
C VAL A 128 4.62 27.88 -24.89
N THR A 129 4.73 26.82 -25.68
CA THR A 129 5.45 26.84 -26.96
C THR A 129 4.47 26.75 -28.10
N ASN A 130 4.71 27.52 -29.16
CA ASN A 130 3.90 27.50 -30.36
C ASN A 130 4.56 26.63 -31.40
N ALA A 131 3.91 25.51 -31.77
CA ALA A 131 4.27 24.75 -32.94
C ALA A 131 3.84 25.49 -34.21
N GLY A 132 4.54 25.24 -35.32
CA GLY A 132 4.33 25.93 -36.59
C GLY A 132 2.99 25.72 -37.32
N TYR A 133 1.94 25.26 -36.64
CA TYR A 133 0.64 24.91 -37.21
C TYR A 133 -0.54 25.46 -36.40
N ASN A 134 -0.37 26.63 -35.77
CA ASN A 134 -1.34 27.22 -34.86
C ASN A 134 -1.70 26.35 -33.65
N LYS A 135 -0.83 25.38 -33.30
CA LYS A 135 -0.97 24.58 -32.09
C LYS A 135 -0.03 25.15 -31.04
N SER A 136 -0.54 25.31 -29.85
CA SER A 136 0.28 25.61 -28.66
C SER A 136 0.31 24.38 -27.77
N TYR A 137 1.42 24.18 -27.08
CA TYR A 137 1.60 23.11 -26.11
C TYR A 137 2.50 23.57 -24.96
N LYS A 138 2.54 22.78 -23.91
CA LYS A 138 3.36 23.06 -22.72
C LYS A 138 4.59 22.17 -22.73
N GLU A 139 5.75 22.76 -22.47
CA GLU A 139 7.00 22.04 -22.22
C GLU A 139 7.84 22.84 -21.24
N THR A 140 8.80 22.20 -20.56
CA THR A 140 9.77 22.93 -19.73
C THR A 140 10.72 23.72 -20.62
N LYS A 141 11.49 24.61 -20.02
CA LYS A 141 12.52 25.39 -20.74
C LYS A 141 13.54 24.52 -21.47
N GLU A 142 13.80 23.32 -20.93
CA GLU A 142 14.65 22.31 -21.54
C GLU A 142 13.92 21.44 -22.59
N GLY A 143 12.66 21.72 -22.84
CA GLY A 143 11.82 21.01 -23.82
C GLY A 143 11.29 19.66 -23.33
N LYS A 144 11.17 19.43 -22.01
CA LYS A 144 10.60 18.20 -21.45
C LYS A 144 9.07 18.35 -21.33
N LEU A 145 8.36 17.21 -21.46
CA LEU A 145 6.91 17.13 -21.30
C LEU A 145 6.51 16.63 -19.91
N HIS A 146 7.43 16.57 -18.99
CA HIS A 146 7.26 16.28 -17.57
C HIS A 146 8.03 17.28 -16.72
N LEU A 147 7.62 17.47 -15.49
CA LEU A 147 8.33 18.30 -14.52
C LEU A 147 9.27 17.42 -13.67
N GLU A 148 10.42 17.95 -13.26
CA GLU A 148 11.47 17.22 -12.56
C GLU A 148 11.86 17.90 -11.24
N PHE A 149 12.09 17.08 -10.22
CA PHE A 149 12.57 17.53 -8.92
C PHE A 149 13.68 16.60 -8.44
N LYS A 150 14.78 17.17 -7.97
CA LYS A 150 15.85 16.43 -7.30
C LYS A 150 15.65 16.57 -5.80
N VAL A 151 15.08 15.56 -5.16
CA VAL A 151 14.67 15.60 -3.75
C VAL A 151 15.62 14.76 -2.91
N GLN A 152 16.12 15.34 -1.81
CA GLN A 152 16.86 14.58 -0.79
C GLN A 152 15.94 13.51 -0.22
N TYR A 153 16.37 12.24 -0.30
CA TYR A 153 15.55 11.16 0.24
C TYR A 153 15.51 11.22 1.77
N LYS A 154 14.31 11.22 2.29
CA LYS A 154 13.97 11.02 3.70
C LYS A 154 12.64 10.29 3.74
N PRO A 155 12.46 9.28 4.63
CA PRO A 155 11.13 8.69 4.84
C PRO A 155 10.11 9.77 5.16
N GLY A 156 8.92 9.67 4.60
CA GLY A 156 7.88 10.68 4.76
C GLY A 156 6.90 10.69 3.58
N LYS A 157 6.32 11.83 3.33
CA LYS A 157 5.34 12.07 2.27
C LYS A 157 5.80 13.17 1.34
N LEU A 158 5.74 12.92 0.04
CA LEU A 158 5.79 13.98 -0.97
C LEU A 158 4.38 14.29 -1.47
N THR A 159 4.04 15.57 -1.54
CA THR A 159 2.77 16.05 -2.09
C THR A 159 3.02 16.99 -3.25
N ALA A 160 2.54 16.64 -4.44
CA ALA A 160 2.52 17.51 -5.60
C ALA A 160 1.23 18.32 -5.63
N VAL A 161 1.35 19.64 -5.71
CA VAL A 161 0.23 20.56 -5.88
C VAL A 161 0.33 21.17 -7.27
N ALA A 162 -0.52 20.70 -8.17
CA ALA A 162 -0.58 21.16 -9.56
C ALA A 162 -1.46 22.41 -9.69
N LYS A 163 -0.93 23.44 -10.35
CA LYS A 163 -1.54 24.77 -10.45
C LYS A 163 -1.81 25.19 -11.89
N ASP A 164 -2.89 25.91 -12.07
CA ASP A 164 -3.21 26.57 -13.33
C ASP A 164 -2.32 27.82 -13.57
N LYS A 165 -2.53 28.50 -14.70
CA LYS A 165 -1.79 29.73 -15.06
C LYS A 165 -2.00 30.89 -14.08
N ASN A 166 -3.02 30.84 -13.23
CA ASN A 166 -3.31 31.87 -12.22
C ASN A 166 -2.78 31.49 -10.83
N GLY A 167 -2.09 30.35 -10.72
CA GLY A 167 -1.56 29.84 -9.46
C GLY A 167 -2.58 29.12 -8.59
N LYS A 168 -3.78 28.85 -9.11
CA LYS A 168 -4.82 28.10 -8.40
C LYS A 168 -4.55 26.60 -8.47
N GLU A 169 -4.62 25.91 -7.34
CA GLU A 169 -4.58 24.45 -7.29
C GLU A 169 -5.74 23.85 -8.09
N ILE A 170 -5.41 22.88 -8.96
CA ILE A 170 -6.38 22.18 -9.80
C ILE A 170 -6.28 20.65 -9.70
N ALA A 171 -5.17 20.13 -9.19
CA ALA A 171 -4.99 18.71 -8.92
C ALA A 171 -3.91 18.50 -7.86
N ARG A 172 -3.93 17.33 -7.22
CA ARG A 172 -2.96 16.93 -6.20
C ARG A 172 -2.68 15.44 -6.31
N ASP A 173 -1.44 15.04 -5.99
CA ASP A 173 -1.04 13.65 -5.84
C ASP A 173 -0.02 13.50 -4.71
N GLU A 174 0.04 12.31 -4.11
CA GLU A 174 0.91 12.01 -2.99
C GLU A 174 1.59 10.68 -3.15
N VAL A 175 2.89 10.62 -2.83
CA VAL A 175 3.63 9.38 -2.63
C VAL A 175 4.15 9.34 -1.19
N LYS A 176 4.01 8.18 -0.53
CA LYS A 176 4.29 8.01 0.89
C LYS A 176 5.26 6.87 1.11
N THR A 177 6.12 7.01 2.12
CA THR A 177 6.90 5.89 2.62
C THR A 177 5.98 4.97 3.40
N ALA A 178 5.78 3.76 2.90
CA ALA A 178 5.07 2.72 3.60
C ALA A 178 5.98 2.09 4.66
N LYS A 179 5.37 1.68 5.76
CA LYS A 179 5.98 0.81 6.77
C LYS A 179 5.85 -0.65 6.34
N GLU A 180 6.07 -1.58 7.27
CA GLU A 180 5.86 -3.01 7.04
C GLU A 180 4.41 -3.32 6.68
N ALA A 181 4.22 -4.33 5.83
CA ALA A 181 2.89 -4.83 5.47
C ALA A 181 2.13 -5.33 6.72
N LYS A 182 0.88 -4.91 6.88
CA LYS A 182 0.05 -5.27 8.04
C LYS A 182 -1.31 -5.84 7.67
N LYS A 183 -1.89 -5.41 6.56
CA LYS A 183 -3.25 -5.81 6.19
C LYS A 183 -3.44 -5.85 4.68
N LEU A 184 -4.48 -6.54 4.26
CA LEU A 184 -5.02 -6.48 2.92
C LEU A 184 -6.09 -5.39 2.85
N ASN A 185 -6.27 -4.81 1.66
CA ASN A 185 -7.33 -3.85 1.37
C ASN A 185 -7.95 -4.18 0.01
N LEU A 186 -9.25 -4.47 0.00
CA LEU A 186 -9.98 -4.87 -1.19
C LEU A 186 -10.81 -3.71 -1.75
N THR A 187 -10.73 -3.51 -3.06
CA THR A 187 -11.53 -2.50 -3.77
C THR A 187 -12.10 -3.09 -5.04
N ALA A 188 -13.43 -3.09 -5.18
CA ALA A 188 -14.09 -3.53 -6.39
C ALA A 188 -14.29 -2.34 -7.36
N ASP A 189 -14.10 -2.58 -8.66
CA ASP A 189 -14.47 -1.62 -9.70
C ASP A 189 -15.98 -1.37 -9.69
N ARG A 190 -16.76 -2.44 -9.46
CA ARG A 190 -18.22 -2.40 -9.34
C ARG A 190 -18.68 -3.31 -8.21
N GLN A 191 -19.40 -2.74 -7.25
CA GLN A 191 -20.02 -3.48 -6.15
C GLN A 191 -21.48 -3.88 -6.44
N VAL A 192 -21.99 -3.50 -7.62
CA VAL A 192 -23.28 -3.96 -8.14
C VAL A 192 -23.07 -4.45 -9.57
N VAL A 193 -23.42 -5.70 -9.82
CA VAL A 193 -23.30 -6.38 -11.11
C VAL A 193 -24.63 -7.03 -11.51
N LYS A 194 -24.78 -7.42 -12.78
CA LYS A 194 -25.96 -8.12 -13.25
C LYS A 194 -25.92 -9.59 -12.83
N ALA A 195 -27.05 -10.14 -12.39
CA ALA A 195 -27.24 -11.56 -12.10
C ALA A 195 -27.57 -12.35 -13.38
N ASN A 196 -26.62 -12.45 -14.30
CA ASN A 196 -26.80 -13.06 -15.61
C ASN A 196 -25.85 -14.22 -15.90
N GLY A 197 -25.06 -14.63 -14.91
CA GLY A 197 -24.08 -15.73 -15.04
C GLY A 197 -22.83 -15.37 -15.84
N SER A 198 -22.65 -14.09 -16.23
CA SER A 198 -21.52 -13.64 -17.05
C SER A 198 -20.92 -12.31 -16.63
N ASP A 199 -21.64 -11.47 -15.90
CA ASP A 199 -21.12 -10.16 -15.46
C ASP A 199 -20.02 -10.32 -14.41
N LEU A 200 -19.06 -9.41 -14.41
CA LEU A 200 -17.81 -9.51 -13.68
C LEU A 200 -17.64 -8.33 -12.72
N SER A 201 -17.04 -8.58 -11.56
CA SER A 201 -16.45 -7.57 -10.69
C SER A 201 -14.94 -7.80 -10.65
N TYR A 202 -14.16 -6.75 -10.93
CA TYR A 202 -12.71 -6.74 -10.85
C TYR A 202 -12.31 -6.16 -9.49
N ILE A 203 -11.74 -7.01 -8.65
CA ILE A 203 -11.42 -6.66 -7.27
C ILE A 203 -9.91 -6.56 -7.12
N THR A 204 -9.44 -5.33 -6.94
CA THR A 204 -8.05 -5.04 -6.61
C THR A 204 -7.79 -5.39 -5.16
N VAL A 205 -6.65 -6.01 -4.90
CA VAL A 205 -6.16 -6.34 -3.56
C VAL A 205 -4.83 -5.64 -3.36
N ASP A 206 -4.80 -4.70 -2.43
CA ASP A 206 -3.59 -3.99 -2.05
C ASP A 206 -3.03 -4.57 -0.74
N VAL A 207 -1.72 -4.81 -0.70
CA VAL A 207 -0.99 -5.09 0.53
C VAL A 207 -0.56 -3.76 1.11
N VAL A 208 -1.08 -3.42 2.27
CA VAL A 208 -0.89 -2.10 2.87
C VAL A 208 -0.30 -2.19 4.27
N ASP A 209 0.34 -1.10 4.70
CA ASP A 209 0.82 -0.91 6.06
C ASP A 209 -0.33 -0.56 7.02
N GLU A 210 -0.01 -0.26 8.27
CA GLU A 210 -0.98 0.14 9.30
C GLU A 210 -1.76 1.41 8.94
N ASN A 211 -1.16 2.31 8.14
CA ASN A 211 -1.76 3.58 7.70
C ASN A 211 -2.58 3.43 6.41
N GLY A 212 -2.60 2.24 5.80
CA GLY A 212 -3.26 2.01 4.52
C GLY A 212 -2.42 2.41 3.31
N THR A 213 -1.12 2.67 3.50
CA THR A 213 -0.19 2.93 2.39
C THR A 213 0.24 1.62 1.74
N ILE A 214 0.15 1.54 0.40
CA ILE A 214 0.58 0.35 -0.35
C ILE A 214 2.07 0.14 -0.12
N VAL A 215 2.44 -1.11 0.20
CA VAL A 215 3.84 -1.51 0.40
C VAL A 215 4.43 -1.96 -0.94
N PRO A 216 5.25 -1.14 -1.61
CA PRO A 216 5.61 -1.34 -3.02
C PRO A 216 6.55 -2.52 -3.28
N ASN A 217 7.12 -3.12 -2.25
CA ASN A 217 7.96 -4.32 -2.34
C ASN A 217 7.28 -5.58 -1.79
N ALA A 218 5.99 -5.52 -1.45
CA ALA A 218 5.26 -6.67 -0.94
C ALA A 218 4.98 -7.69 -2.06
N ASP A 219 5.31 -8.96 -1.79
CA ASP A 219 5.10 -10.11 -2.66
C ASP A 219 4.37 -11.26 -1.95
N ASN A 220 3.58 -10.94 -0.92
CA ASN A 220 2.84 -11.89 -0.10
C ASN A 220 1.95 -12.79 -0.96
N LEU A 221 1.88 -14.09 -0.61
CA LEU A 221 0.91 -15.00 -1.19
C LEU A 221 -0.47 -14.75 -0.58
N ILE A 222 -1.43 -14.40 -1.43
CA ILE A 222 -2.80 -14.10 -1.03
C ILE A 222 -3.72 -15.26 -1.46
N ASN A 223 -4.53 -15.76 -0.53
CA ASN A 223 -5.56 -16.77 -0.79
C ASN A 223 -6.93 -16.11 -0.83
N PHE A 224 -7.79 -16.58 -1.72
CA PHE A 224 -9.10 -16.02 -2.00
C PHE A 224 -10.20 -17.05 -1.81
N GLU A 225 -11.27 -16.63 -1.15
CA GLU A 225 -12.49 -17.43 -0.98
C GLU A 225 -13.70 -16.58 -1.35
N VAL A 226 -14.62 -17.15 -2.12
CA VAL A 226 -15.91 -16.53 -2.45
C VAL A 226 -17.03 -17.33 -1.83
N SER A 227 -17.93 -16.64 -1.13
CA SER A 227 -19.20 -17.19 -0.64
C SER A 227 -20.37 -16.46 -1.27
N GLY A 228 -21.52 -17.14 -1.44
CA GLY A 228 -22.73 -16.58 -2.06
C GLY A 228 -22.78 -16.77 -3.58
N ASN A 229 -23.45 -15.85 -4.29
CA ASN A 229 -23.85 -15.98 -5.70
C ASN A 229 -22.76 -15.54 -6.68
N GLY A 230 -21.53 -16.04 -6.50
CA GLY A 230 -20.40 -15.73 -7.36
C GLY A 230 -19.33 -16.80 -7.37
N LYS A 231 -18.43 -16.72 -8.34
CA LYS A 231 -17.26 -17.61 -8.44
C LYS A 231 -16.04 -16.86 -8.94
N ILE A 232 -14.85 -17.22 -8.44
CA ILE A 232 -13.58 -16.72 -8.98
C ILE A 232 -13.39 -17.31 -10.38
N VAL A 233 -13.14 -16.45 -11.35
CA VAL A 233 -12.86 -16.84 -12.74
C VAL A 233 -11.44 -16.53 -13.18
N GLY A 234 -10.73 -15.70 -12.43
CA GLY A 234 -9.33 -15.38 -12.71
C GLY A 234 -8.65 -14.62 -11.58
N VAL A 235 -7.32 -14.73 -11.54
CA VAL A 235 -6.43 -13.99 -10.67
C VAL A 235 -5.21 -13.53 -11.45
N ASP A 236 -4.72 -12.33 -11.17
CA ASP A 236 -3.50 -11.78 -11.78
C ASP A 236 -2.78 -10.84 -10.82
N ASN A 237 -1.58 -10.39 -11.16
CA ASN A 237 -0.81 -9.38 -10.43
C ASN A 237 0.00 -8.47 -11.37
N GLY A 238 -0.21 -8.58 -12.68
CA GLY A 238 0.51 -7.78 -13.69
C GLY A 238 1.96 -8.21 -13.95
N ASN A 239 2.51 -9.18 -13.21
CA ASN A 239 3.88 -9.62 -13.38
C ASN A 239 4.05 -10.47 -14.63
N ALA A 240 4.70 -9.92 -15.65
CA ALA A 240 4.96 -10.60 -16.93
C ALA A 240 5.83 -11.87 -16.80
N ALA A 241 6.59 -12.00 -15.72
CA ALA A 241 7.48 -13.13 -15.45
C ALA A 241 6.86 -14.17 -14.48
N SER A 242 5.65 -13.94 -13.95
CA SER A 242 5.00 -14.90 -13.07
C SER A 242 4.57 -16.16 -13.83
N VAL A 243 4.85 -17.33 -13.22
CA VAL A 243 4.41 -18.66 -13.73
C VAL A 243 3.16 -19.17 -13.02
N GLU A 244 2.59 -18.41 -12.10
CA GLU A 244 1.37 -18.77 -11.42
C GLU A 244 0.20 -18.90 -12.38
N ARG A 245 -0.77 -19.73 -12.02
CA ARG A 245 -1.96 -19.97 -12.84
C ARG A 245 -2.91 -18.78 -12.76
N TYR A 246 -3.46 -18.35 -13.89
CA TYR A 246 -4.52 -17.34 -13.91
C TYR A 246 -5.86 -17.85 -13.39
N LYS A 247 -6.13 -19.14 -13.53
CA LYS A 247 -7.33 -19.81 -12.98
C LYS A 247 -6.96 -20.54 -11.70
N ASP A 248 -6.92 -19.80 -10.62
CA ASP A 248 -6.61 -20.28 -9.27
C ASP A 248 -7.41 -19.44 -8.25
N ASN A 249 -7.35 -19.83 -7.00
CA ASN A 249 -7.90 -19.10 -5.87
C ASN A 249 -6.81 -18.49 -4.98
N LYS A 250 -5.61 -18.31 -5.53
CA LYS A 250 -4.49 -17.65 -4.87
C LYS A 250 -3.58 -16.98 -5.86
N ARG A 251 -2.91 -15.92 -5.43
CA ARG A 251 -1.92 -15.20 -6.23
C ARG A 251 -0.94 -14.48 -5.31
N LYS A 252 0.34 -14.45 -5.65
CA LYS A 252 1.28 -13.53 -5.02
C LYS A 252 0.95 -12.09 -5.41
N ALA A 253 1.10 -11.16 -4.48
CA ALA A 253 1.16 -9.75 -4.83
C ALA A 253 2.41 -9.48 -5.68
N ASP A 254 2.34 -8.49 -6.55
CA ASP A 254 3.49 -7.90 -7.23
C ASP A 254 3.43 -6.39 -7.01
N HIS A 255 4.51 -5.81 -6.47
CA HIS A 255 4.52 -4.41 -6.04
C HIS A 255 3.35 -4.04 -5.12
N GLY A 256 3.00 -4.95 -4.21
CA GLY A 256 1.91 -4.76 -3.26
C GLY A 256 0.51 -4.93 -3.84
N LYS A 257 0.35 -5.43 -5.07
CA LYS A 257 -0.95 -5.53 -5.75
C LYS A 257 -1.26 -6.91 -6.27
N ALA A 258 -2.54 -7.27 -6.23
CA ALA A 258 -3.12 -8.41 -6.96
C ALA A 258 -4.53 -8.07 -7.45
N LEU A 259 -5.01 -8.85 -8.41
CA LEU A 259 -6.36 -8.75 -8.97
C LEU A 259 -7.08 -10.08 -8.82
N VAL A 260 -8.34 -10.01 -8.42
CA VAL A 260 -9.28 -11.14 -8.46
C VAL A 260 -10.48 -10.77 -9.31
N ILE A 261 -10.89 -11.66 -10.21
CA ILE A 261 -12.07 -11.46 -11.04
C ILE A 261 -13.14 -12.45 -10.56
N VAL A 262 -14.26 -11.90 -10.10
CA VAL A 262 -15.41 -12.68 -9.65
C VAL A 262 -16.56 -12.50 -10.62
N GLN A 263 -17.10 -13.62 -11.08
CA GLN A 263 -18.27 -13.70 -11.97
C GLN A 263 -19.52 -13.94 -11.14
N SER A 264 -20.58 -13.17 -11.40
CA SER A 264 -21.90 -13.41 -10.84
C SER A 264 -22.49 -14.74 -11.36
N ASP A 265 -23.37 -15.36 -10.59
CA ASP A 265 -24.25 -16.39 -11.12
C ASP A 265 -25.54 -15.78 -11.71
N SER A 266 -26.52 -16.63 -12.06
CA SER A 266 -27.79 -16.17 -12.66
C SER A 266 -28.86 -15.80 -11.64
N ASN A 267 -28.54 -15.84 -10.34
CA ASN A 267 -29.49 -15.52 -9.29
C ASN A 267 -29.13 -14.16 -8.66
N ALA A 268 -30.11 -13.28 -8.55
CA ALA A 268 -29.93 -12.03 -7.81
C ALA A 268 -29.64 -12.32 -6.33
N GLY A 269 -28.80 -11.45 -5.74
CA GLY A 269 -28.38 -11.62 -4.34
C GLY A 269 -27.05 -10.93 -4.08
N SER A 270 -26.12 -11.62 -3.47
CA SER A 270 -24.77 -11.10 -3.22
C SER A 270 -23.74 -12.21 -3.12
N PHE A 271 -22.47 -11.84 -3.30
CA PHE A 271 -21.32 -12.65 -2.94
C PHE A 271 -20.34 -11.84 -2.12
N THR A 272 -19.56 -12.52 -1.31
CA THR A 272 -18.46 -11.91 -0.53
C THR A 272 -17.16 -12.57 -0.96
N LEU A 273 -16.19 -11.76 -1.38
CA LEU A 273 -14.80 -12.16 -1.56
C LEU A 273 -14.05 -11.90 -0.26
N THR A 274 -13.38 -12.91 0.26
CA THR A 274 -12.46 -12.81 1.41
C THR A 274 -11.05 -13.09 0.92
N ALA A 275 -10.11 -12.23 1.30
CA ALA A 275 -8.69 -12.38 1.02
C ALA A 275 -7.92 -12.57 2.33
N THR A 276 -7.02 -13.57 2.36
CA THR A 276 -6.17 -13.90 3.50
C THR A 276 -4.72 -14.04 3.07
N SER A 277 -3.79 -13.65 3.95
CA SER A 277 -2.37 -13.84 3.75
C SER A 277 -1.69 -14.05 5.10
N GLU A 278 -0.65 -14.86 5.14
CA GLU A 278 0.09 -15.12 6.38
C GLU A 278 0.70 -13.82 6.93
N GLY A 279 0.49 -13.57 8.21
CA GLY A 279 1.00 -12.38 8.91
C GLY A 279 0.27 -11.08 8.63
N LEU A 280 -0.78 -11.10 7.80
CA LEU A 280 -1.57 -9.92 7.47
C LEU A 280 -3.01 -10.05 7.97
N SER A 281 -3.61 -8.93 8.36
CA SER A 281 -5.06 -8.89 8.65
C SER A 281 -5.87 -9.16 7.38
N THR A 282 -6.85 -10.04 7.52
CA THR A 282 -7.82 -10.38 6.47
C THR A 282 -8.69 -9.20 6.10
N ASP A 283 -9.09 -9.13 4.85
CA ASP A 283 -10.12 -8.21 4.38
C ASP A 283 -11.18 -8.95 3.54
N ASN A 284 -12.37 -8.37 3.47
CA ASN A 284 -13.46 -8.89 2.66
C ASN A 284 -14.25 -7.77 2.01
N ILE A 285 -14.86 -8.07 0.87
CA ILE A 285 -15.73 -7.14 0.16
C ILE A 285 -16.99 -7.83 -0.33
N LYS A 286 -18.13 -7.19 -0.12
CA LYS A 286 -19.42 -7.67 -0.57
C LYS A 286 -19.83 -6.98 -1.88
N VAL A 287 -20.26 -7.79 -2.84
CA VAL A 287 -20.76 -7.35 -4.14
C VAL A 287 -22.18 -7.87 -4.31
N TYR A 288 -23.06 -7.02 -4.79
CA TYR A 288 -24.48 -7.34 -5.00
C TYR A 288 -24.73 -7.66 -6.47
N SER A 289 -25.58 -8.66 -6.73
CA SER A 289 -26.03 -8.99 -8.08
C SER A 289 -27.53 -8.76 -8.21
N VAL A 290 -27.92 -8.04 -9.24
CA VAL A 290 -29.32 -7.64 -9.50
C VAL A 290 -29.81 -8.20 -10.83
N ASN A 291 -31.12 -8.46 -10.92
CA ASN A 291 -31.70 -8.84 -12.21
C ASN A 291 -31.53 -7.70 -13.22
N GLU A 292 -31.43 -8.03 -14.50
CA GLU A 292 -31.19 -7.03 -15.56
C GLU A 292 -32.32 -5.98 -15.64
N GLU A 293 -33.54 -6.38 -15.40
CA GLU A 293 -34.74 -5.51 -15.33
C GLU A 293 -34.74 -4.51 -14.17
N ASP A 294 -33.90 -4.76 -13.15
CA ASP A 294 -33.78 -3.89 -11.98
C ASP A 294 -32.63 -2.88 -12.09
N THR A 295 -31.77 -3.02 -13.10
CA THR A 295 -30.59 -2.14 -13.27
C THR A 295 -30.93 -0.68 -13.56
N ASP A 296 -32.09 -0.41 -14.18
CA ASP A 296 -32.54 0.97 -14.44
C ASP A 296 -33.33 1.58 -13.28
N LYS A 297 -33.65 0.77 -12.25
CA LYS A 297 -34.29 1.25 -11.03
C LYS A 297 -33.23 1.82 -10.10
N MET A 298 -33.55 2.92 -9.45
CA MET A 298 -32.64 3.55 -8.48
C MET A 298 -33.00 3.10 -7.05
N GLU A 299 -33.02 1.77 -6.84
CA GLU A 299 -33.34 1.15 -5.54
C GLU A 299 -32.06 0.77 -4.80
N ILE A 300 -32.03 0.96 -3.48
CA ILE A 300 -30.90 0.52 -2.66
C ILE A 300 -30.91 -1.01 -2.61
N VAL A 301 -29.80 -1.62 -2.97
CA VAL A 301 -29.60 -3.08 -2.95
C VAL A 301 -28.69 -3.52 -1.81
N GLY A 302 -27.98 -2.59 -1.18
CA GLY A 302 -27.10 -2.82 -0.06
C GLY A 302 -26.27 -1.62 0.32
N TYR A 303 -25.28 -1.85 1.17
CA TYR A 303 -24.42 -0.80 1.70
C TYR A 303 -22.97 -1.22 1.63
N ASP A 304 -22.10 -0.25 1.37
CA ASP A 304 -20.65 -0.39 1.45
C ASP A 304 -20.21 0.09 2.84
N VAL A 305 -19.88 -0.87 3.70
CA VAL A 305 -19.50 -0.63 5.08
C VAL A 305 -18.33 -1.53 5.44
N ASN A 306 -17.40 -1.01 6.24
CA ASN A 306 -16.24 -1.76 6.71
C ASN A 306 -16.54 -2.40 8.08
N ASP A 307 -16.01 -3.60 8.27
CA ASP A 307 -15.96 -4.25 9.57
C ASP A 307 -15.06 -3.46 10.53
N ILE A 308 -15.39 -3.49 11.80
CA ILE A 308 -14.71 -2.69 12.83
C ILE A 308 -13.99 -3.63 13.81
N THR A 309 -12.74 -3.31 14.12
CA THR A 309 -11.97 -4.00 15.15
C THR A 309 -11.70 -3.03 16.31
N VAL A 310 -11.97 -3.47 17.53
CA VAL A 310 -11.73 -2.70 18.76
C VAL A 310 -11.03 -3.59 19.79
N PRO A 311 -10.18 -3.03 20.67
CA PRO A 311 -9.66 -3.80 21.81
C PRO A 311 -10.75 -4.05 22.86
N VAL A 312 -10.53 -5.04 23.72
CA VAL A 312 -11.38 -5.30 24.89
C VAL A 312 -11.50 -4.02 25.73
N ASN A 313 -12.74 -3.63 26.08
CA ASN A 313 -13.12 -2.39 26.73
C ASN A 313 -12.79 -1.11 25.91
N GLY A 314 -12.47 -1.27 24.63
CA GLY A 314 -12.28 -0.15 23.72
C GLY A 314 -13.58 0.58 23.38
N LYS A 315 -13.45 1.79 22.85
CA LYS A 315 -14.60 2.57 22.39
C LYS A 315 -15.00 2.12 20.98
N LEU A 316 -16.26 1.76 20.79
CA LEU A 316 -16.84 1.49 19.48
C LEU A 316 -17.37 2.82 18.91
N GLU A 317 -16.86 3.19 17.74
CA GLU A 317 -17.34 4.36 17.00
C GLU A 317 -18.01 3.88 15.70
N LEU A 318 -19.31 4.12 15.61
CA LEU A 318 -20.11 3.83 14.42
C LEU A 318 -20.35 5.13 13.65
N GLN A 319 -20.30 5.07 12.33
CA GLN A 319 -20.49 6.24 11.47
C GLN A 319 -21.96 6.66 11.45
N ASP A 320 -22.25 7.97 11.42
CA ASP A 320 -23.61 8.50 11.28
C ASP A 320 -24.17 8.37 9.87
N LYS A 321 -23.31 8.09 8.88
CA LYS A 321 -23.65 7.91 7.47
C LYS A 321 -22.94 6.71 6.89
N VAL A 322 -23.59 6.06 5.96
CA VAL A 322 -23.03 4.93 5.20
C VAL A 322 -23.24 5.14 3.70
N THR A 323 -22.43 4.49 2.89
CA THR A 323 -22.56 4.51 1.43
C THR A 323 -23.61 3.51 0.99
N ALA A 324 -24.73 3.97 0.48
CA ALA A 324 -25.74 3.14 -0.16
C ALA A 324 -25.30 2.77 -1.59
N LEU A 325 -25.54 1.52 -1.96
CA LEU A 325 -25.32 0.97 -3.30
C LEU A 325 -26.67 0.80 -3.99
N TYR A 326 -26.82 1.43 -5.15
CA TYR A 326 -28.06 1.41 -5.90
C TYR A 326 -28.01 0.37 -7.04
N SER A 327 -29.16 -0.16 -7.43
CA SER A 327 -29.30 -1.20 -8.47
C SER A 327 -28.73 -0.79 -9.83
N ASN A 328 -28.65 0.51 -10.12
CA ASN A 328 -28.02 1.05 -11.32
C ASN A 328 -26.49 1.23 -11.21
N GLY A 329 -25.88 0.75 -10.12
CA GLY A 329 -24.44 0.85 -9.85
C GLY A 329 -23.99 2.21 -9.28
N SER A 330 -24.88 3.18 -9.10
CA SER A 330 -24.54 4.44 -8.46
C SER A 330 -24.38 4.27 -6.95
N LYS A 331 -23.67 5.21 -6.32
CA LYS A 331 -23.44 5.26 -4.87
C LYS A 331 -23.94 6.59 -4.30
N GLY A 332 -24.42 6.58 -3.06
CA GLY A 332 -24.84 7.78 -2.37
C GLY A 332 -24.71 7.65 -0.85
N GLU A 333 -24.45 8.76 -0.17
CA GLU A 333 -24.45 8.77 1.29
C GLU A 333 -25.85 8.85 1.85
N VAL A 334 -26.16 8.00 2.84
CA VAL A 334 -27.43 8.00 3.57
C VAL A 334 -27.15 7.97 5.08
N ALA A 335 -28.04 8.61 5.83
CA ALA A 335 -27.95 8.60 7.30
C ALA A 335 -28.38 7.24 7.84
N VAL A 336 -27.67 6.75 8.85
CA VAL A 336 -27.95 5.48 9.52
C VAL A 336 -28.23 5.68 11.00
N THR A 337 -29.19 4.93 11.52
CA THR A 337 -29.48 4.84 12.95
C THR A 337 -29.11 3.44 13.41
N TRP A 338 -28.13 3.32 14.29
CA TRP A 338 -27.64 2.05 14.81
C TRP A 338 -28.43 1.58 16.02
N GLU A 339 -28.55 0.27 16.18
CA GLU A 339 -28.98 -0.35 17.41
C GLU A 339 -27.99 -0.05 18.54
N GLU A 340 -28.50 0.05 19.76
CA GLU A 340 -27.65 0.20 20.94
C GLU A 340 -26.82 -1.06 21.16
N VAL A 341 -25.51 -0.90 21.30
CA VAL A 341 -24.58 -2.00 21.58
C VAL A 341 -24.36 -2.12 23.07
N PRO A 342 -24.80 -3.23 23.72
CA PRO A 342 -24.58 -3.44 25.14
C PRO A 342 -23.09 -3.46 25.49
N SER A 343 -22.70 -2.82 26.58
CA SER A 343 -21.29 -2.67 27.00
C SER A 343 -20.60 -4.01 27.29
N ASP A 344 -21.35 -5.04 27.66
CA ASP A 344 -20.84 -6.38 27.92
C ASP A 344 -20.29 -7.06 26.62
N LYS A 345 -20.77 -6.64 25.47
CA LYS A 345 -20.25 -7.11 24.17
C LYS A 345 -18.80 -6.67 23.89
N LEU A 346 -18.41 -5.53 24.47
CA LEU A 346 -17.04 -4.99 24.31
C LEU A 346 -16.10 -5.40 25.46
N SER A 347 -16.63 -6.04 26.50
CA SER A 347 -15.85 -6.40 27.71
C SER A 347 -15.02 -7.68 27.58
N LYS A 348 -15.19 -8.43 26.49
CA LYS A 348 -14.46 -9.68 26.20
C LYS A 348 -14.26 -9.86 24.71
N ALA A 349 -13.18 -10.57 24.36
CA ALA A 349 -12.89 -10.93 22.98
C ALA A 349 -14.04 -11.72 22.34
N GLY A 350 -14.30 -11.46 21.08
CA GLY A 350 -15.33 -12.11 20.29
C GLY A 350 -15.77 -11.28 19.10
N THR A 351 -16.67 -11.84 18.30
CA THR A 351 -17.20 -11.18 17.10
C THR A 351 -18.73 -11.13 17.21
N PHE A 352 -19.32 -10.00 16.87
CA PHE A 352 -20.76 -9.82 16.81
C PHE A 352 -21.14 -8.83 15.72
N LYS A 353 -22.40 -8.89 15.28
CA LYS A 353 -22.95 -7.94 14.32
C LYS A 353 -23.66 -6.80 15.02
N VAL A 354 -23.57 -5.62 14.45
CA VAL A 354 -24.36 -4.44 14.80
C VAL A 354 -25.22 -4.10 13.60
N THR A 355 -26.50 -3.88 13.85
CA THR A 355 -27.49 -3.57 12.82
C THR A 355 -27.86 -2.09 12.87
N GLY A 356 -27.96 -1.48 11.70
CA GLY A 356 -28.46 -0.12 11.52
C GLY A 356 -29.63 -0.08 10.56
N THR A 357 -30.41 0.97 10.63
CA THR A 357 -31.53 1.25 9.72
C THR A 357 -31.36 2.60 9.06
N THR A 358 -31.81 2.72 7.82
CA THR A 358 -31.89 3.98 7.06
C THR A 358 -33.36 4.33 6.78
N LYS A 359 -33.63 5.57 6.43
CA LYS A 359 -34.98 5.99 6.04
C LYS A 359 -35.33 5.64 4.59
N GLU A 360 -34.31 5.43 3.79
CA GLU A 360 -34.40 5.28 2.33
C GLU A 360 -34.68 3.83 1.93
N SER A 361 -34.45 2.84 2.83
CA SER A 361 -34.62 1.43 2.50
C SER A 361 -34.95 0.61 3.76
N ASN A 362 -35.66 -0.50 3.56
CA ASN A 362 -35.89 -1.51 4.60
C ASN A 362 -34.73 -2.53 4.71
N ILE A 363 -33.72 -2.46 3.87
CA ILE A 363 -32.53 -3.29 3.93
C ILE A 363 -31.69 -2.84 5.14
N PRO A 364 -31.36 -3.74 6.08
CA PRO A 364 -30.55 -3.37 7.21
C PRO A 364 -29.09 -3.10 6.79
N VAL A 365 -28.47 -2.14 7.49
CA VAL A 365 -27.02 -1.96 7.45
C VAL A 365 -26.41 -2.89 8.48
N GLU A 366 -25.49 -3.76 8.09
CA GLU A 366 -24.82 -4.68 9.01
C GLU A 366 -23.32 -4.40 9.04
N VAL A 367 -22.76 -4.27 10.24
CA VAL A 367 -21.31 -4.16 10.48
C VAL A 367 -20.89 -5.27 11.42
N THR A 368 -19.81 -5.98 11.06
CA THR A 368 -19.20 -6.96 11.97
C THR A 368 -18.21 -6.25 12.87
N VAL A 369 -18.40 -6.39 14.18
CA VAL A 369 -17.47 -5.86 15.19
C VAL A 369 -16.68 -7.01 15.79
N THR A 370 -15.37 -6.94 15.66
CA THR A 370 -14.44 -7.89 16.28
C THR A 370 -13.76 -7.22 17.45
N VAL A 371 -13.95 -7.79 18.64
CA VAL A 371 -13.29 -7.37 19.88
C VAL A 371 -12.07 -8.25 20.07
N LYS A 372 -10.87 -7.66 20.04
CA LYS A 372 -9.59 -8.36 20.21
C LYS A 372 -9.07 -8.21 21.63
N ASP A 373 -8.46 -9.28 22.15
CA ASP A 373 -7.78 -9.28 23.43
C ASP A 373 -6.32 -9.67 23.26
N ILE A 374 -5.43 -9.01 24.00
CA ILE A 374 -4.02 -9.35 24.03
C ILE A 374 -3.84 -10.51 24.99
N ILE A 375 -3.41 -11.66 24.48
CA ILE A 375 -3.23 -12.90 25.23
C ILE A 375 -1.79 -13.17 25.63
N GLY A 376 -0.83 -12.41 25.10
CA GLY A 376 0.59 -12.57 25.40
C GLY A 376 1.43 -11.42 24.87
N ILE A 377 2.61 -11.26 25.44
CA ILE A 377 3.66 -10.36 24.96
C ILE A 377 4.88 -11.18 24.65
N LEU A 378 5.48 -11.01 23.47
CA LEU A 378 6.70 -11.69 23.09
C LEU A 378 7.91 -11.08 23.83
N ASP A 379 8.80 -11.95 24.33
CA ASP A 379 10.05 -11.52 24.94
C ASP A 379 10.95 -10.84 23.87
N SER A 380 11.42 -9.65 24.19
CA SER A 380 12.46 -8.98 23.39
C SER A 380 13.83 -9.52 23.74
N ARG A 381 14.72 -9.69 22.77
CA ARG A 381 16.08 -10.16 22.97
C ARG A 381 17.08 -9.15 22.42
N VAL A 382 18.04 -8.77 23.25
CA VAL A 382 19.08 -7.81 22.91
C VAL A 382 20.44 -8.43 23.22
N LEU A 383 21.40 -8.27 22.31
CA LEU A 383 22.77 -8.71 22.49
C LEU A 383 23.69 -7.47 22.60
N THR A 384 24.58 -7.45 23.59
CA THR A 384 25.55 -6.35 23.76
C THR A 384 26.91 -6.86 24.20
N GLY A 385 27.95 -6.04 24.05
CA GLY A 385 29.31 -6.33 24.52
C GLY A 385 29.55 -5.94 25.98
N ILE A 386 30.66 -6.41 26.54
CA ILE A 386 31.10 -5.98 27.88
C ILE A 386 31.40 -4.47 27.85
N ASN A 387 30.86 -3.75 28.82
CA ASN A 387 30.90 -2.30 28.97
C ASN A 387 30.18 -1.49 27.86
N ASP A 388 29.41 -2.15 27.00
CA ASP A 388 28.59 -1.49 25.98
C ASP A 388 27.14 -1.43 26.44
N LYS A 389 26.60 -0.21 26.65
CA LYS A 389 25.18 -0.01 26.90
C LYS A 389 24.44 0.10 25.57
N VAL A 390 23.36 -0.63 25.45
CA VAL A 390 22.43 -0.57 24.33
C VAL A 390 21.10 0.02 24.79
N GLU A 391 20.45 0.79 23.94
CA GLU A 391 19.09 1.24 24.20
C GLU A 391 18.13 0.04 24.13
N LEU A 392 17.23 -0.05 25.11
CA LEU A 392 16.20 -1.07 25.12
C LEU A 392 15.13 -0.76 24.05
N PRO A 393 14.49 -1.78 23.47
CA PRO A 393 13.43 -1.56 22.49
C PRO A 393 12.34 -0.63 23.01
N LYS A 394 11.84 0.27 22.19
CA LYS A 394 10.73 1.16 22.55
C LYS A 394 9.36 0.50 22.38
N GLU A 395 9.32 -0.59 21.61
CA GLU A 395 8.13 -1.36 21.31
C GLU A 395 8.35 -2.85 21.58
N VAL A 396 7.27 -3.55 21.87
CA VAL A 396 7.22 -5.02 22.02
C VAL A 396 6.04 -5.57 21.21
N SER A 397 6.18 -6.82 20.78
CA SER A 397 5.14 -7.50 20.01
C SER A 397 4.12 -8.14 20.96
N ALA A 398 2.85 -7.74 20.84
CA ALA A 398 1.71 -8.32 21.54
C ALA A 398 1.01 -9.36 20.64
N ILE A 399 0.64 -10.50 21.21
CA ILE A 399 -0.11 -11.56 20.53
C ILE A 399 -1.58 -11.40 20.89
N PHE A 400 -2.42 -11.31 19.89
CA PHE A 400 -3.87 -11.25 20.04
C PHE A 400 -4.50 -12.65 20.01
N ASN A 401 -5.73 -12.73 20.52
CA ASN A 401 -6.51 -13.96 20.59
C ASN A 401 -6.86 -14.56 19.21
N ASP A 402 -6.74 -13.80 18.13
CA ASP A 402 -6.89 -14.27 16.75
C ASP A 402 -5.55 -14.72 16.12
N GLY A 403 -4.46 -14.69 16.90
CA GLY A 403 -3.11 -15.05 16.45
C GLY A 403 -2.37 -13.92 15.74
N SER A 404 -2.99 -12.76 15.55
CA SER A 404 -2.30 -11.59 14.99
C SER A 404 -1.29 -11.04 16.00
N ILE A 405 -0.24 -10.38 15.49
CA ILE A 405 0.84 -9.78 16.28
C ILE A 405 0.92 -8.30 15.90
N GLU A 406 0.86 -7.43 16.91
CA GLU A 406 0.97 -5.99 16.73
C GLU A 406 2.01 -5.41 17.70
N ASN A 407 2.70 -4.34 17.29
CA ASN A 407 3.68 -3.67 18.14
C ASN A 407 3.00 -2.63 19.02
N HIS A 408 3.39 -2.62 20.29
CA HIS A 408 2.92 -1.70 21.32
C HIS A 408 4.08 -1.01 22.00
N LEU A 409 3.92 0.26 22.35
CA LEU A 409 4.91 0.99 23.13
C LEU A 409 5.10 0.36 24.51
N VAL A 410 6.36 0.30 24.96
CA VAL A 410 6.73 -0.26 26.25
C VAL A 410 7.52 0.75 27.08
N THR A 411 7.22 0.81 28.35
CA THR A 411 8.01 1.52 29.35
C THR A 411 8.69 0.48 30.24
N TRP A 412 10.03 0.37 30.15
CA TRP A 412 10.80 -0.55 30.97
C TRP A 412 10.86 -0.08 32.41
N ASP A 413 10.79 -1.01 33.34
CA ASP A 413 10.79 -0.72 34.80
C ASP A 413 12.12 -0.09 35.26
N ARG A 414 13.19 -0.28 34.46
CA ARG A 414 14.50 0.38 34.65
C ARG A 414 15.32 0.37 33.35
N GLU A 415 16.33 1.21 33.29
CA GLU A 415 17.35 1.20 32.24
C GLU A 415 18.48 0.20 32.56
N LEU A 416 19.34 -0.12 31.56
CA LEU A 416 20.57 -0.83 31.77
C LEU A 416 21.55 0.04 32.53
N THR A 417 22.13 -0.52 33.60
CA THR A 417 23.19 0.11 34.39
C THR A 417 24.60 -0.33 33.91
N ASP A 418 25.66 0.38 34.31
CA ASP A 418 27.05 -0.03 34.03
C ASP A 418 27.35 -1.40 34.62
N GLU A 419 26.78 -1.73 35.77
CA GLU A 419 26.95 -3.03 36.43
C GLU A 419 26.27 -4.17 35.65
N ASP A 420 25.20 -3.89 34.92
CA ASP A 420 24.51 -4.88 34.08
C ASP A 420 25.38 -5.34 32.91
N VAL A 421 26.23 -4.49 32.37
CA VAL A 421 27.07 -4.79 31.18
C VAL A 421 28.54 -5.03 31.49
N LYS A 422 28.93 -5.09 32.76
CA LYS A 422 30.35 -5.20 33.21
C LYS A 422 30.98 -6.56 32.97
N SER A 423 30.19 -7.62 32.86
CA SER A 423 30.66 -8.99 32.66
C SER A 423 29.68 -9.80 31.83
N VAL A 424 30.15 -10.92 31.29
CA VAL A 424 29.31 -11.88 30.56
C VAL A 424 28.21 -12.39 31.48
N LYS A 425 26.96 -12.06 31.15
CA LYS A 425 25.74 -12.48 31.85
C LYS A 425 24.50 -12.20 31.04
N THR A 426 23.39 -12.72 31.53
CA THR A 426 22.05 -12.36 31.01
C THR A 426 21.34 -11.51 32.07
N VAL A 427 20.69 -10.42 31.60
CA VAL A 427 19.94 -9.51 32.44
C VAL A 427 18.50 -9.51 31.93
N GLU A 428 17.54 -9.71 32.81
CA GLU A 428 16.12 -9.61 32.50
C GLU A 428 15.55 -8.30 33.07
N ILE A 429 14.80 -7.57 32.26
CA ILE A 429 14.12 -6.35 32.69
C ILE A 429 12.66 -6.47 32.26
N GLU A 430 11.75 -6.22 33.19
CA GLU A 430 10.34 -6.16 32.92
C GLU A 430 9.92 -4.75 32.52
N GLY A 431 8.78 -4.65 31.81
CA GLY A 431 8.22 -3.39 31.38
C GLY A 431 6.69 -3.42 31.33
N THR A 432 6.12 -2.24 31.30
CA THR A 432 4.68 -2.03 31.16
C THR A 432 4.36 -1.65 29.73
N VAL A 433 3.40 -2.34 29.12
CA VAL A 433 2.99 -2.13 27.74
C VAL A 433 1.80 -1.18 27.72
N GLU A 434 1.85 -0.17 26.86
CA GLU A 434 0.78 0.82 26.75
C GLU A 434 -0.55 0.17 26.31
N GLY A 435 -1.63 0.50 27.03
CA GLY A 435 -2.97 -0.03 26.73
C GLY A 435 -3.20 -1.48 27.15
N VAL A 436 -2.22 -2.13 27.80
CA VAL A 436 -2.31 -3.54 28.23
C VAL A 436 -2.33 -3.64 29.73
N SER A 437 -3.34 -4.33 30.28
CA SER A 437 -3.44 -4.61 31.72
C SER A 437 -3.21 -6.08 32.01
N GLY A 438 -2.47 -6.37 33.09
CA GLY A 438 -2.27 -7.74 33.57
C GLY A 438 -1.17 -8.55 32.87
N LEU A 439 -0.57 -8.03 31.81
CA LEU A 439 0.61 -8.63 31.14
C LEU A 439 1.81 -7.69 31.23
N LYS A 440 2.98 -8.26 31.40
CA LYS A 440 4.26 -7.54 31.41
C LYS A 440 5.08 -7.91 30.19
N ALA A 441 5.78 -6.92 29.63
CA ALA A 441 6.85 -7.15 28.67
C ALA A 441 8.11 -7.60 29.42
N LYS A 442 8.96 -8.38 28.72
CA LYS A 442 10.28 -8.77 29.21
C LYS A 442 11.31 -8.53 28.10
N VAL A 443 12.41 -7.89 28.46
CA VAL A 443 13.61 -7.85 27.61
C VAL A 443 14.73 -8.68 28.24
N ILE A 444 15.32 -9.56 27.43
CA ILE A 444 16.44 -10.42 27.81
C ILE A 444 17.71 -9.87 27.15
N VAL A 445 18.55 -9.22 27.94
CA VAL A 445 19.81 -8.65 27.48
C VAL A 445 20.92 -9.63 27.72
N THR A 446 21.58 -10.11 26.69
CA THR A 446 22.74 -10.99 26.79
C THR A 446 24.02 -10.19 26.58
N VAL A 447 24.86 -10.15 27.60
CA VAL A 447 26.19 -9.52 27.55
C VAL A 447 27.23 -10.60 27.19
N SER A 448 27.97 -10.39 26.11
CA SER A 448 28.93 -11.37 25.58
C SER A 448 30.32 -10.75 25.41
N ASP A 449 31.37 -11.51 25.77
CA ASP A 449 32.77 -11.16 25.51
C ASP A 449 33.20 -11.34 24.05
N LYS A 450 32.38 -12.06 23.29
CA LYS A 450 32.57 -12.31 21.85
C LYS A 450 31.91 -11.26 20.98
N PHE A 451 31.16 -10.35 21.58
CA PHE A 451 30.41 -9.31 20.88
C PHE A 451 31.13 -7.98 21.03
N LYS A 452 31.54 -7.38 19.92
CA LYS A 452 32.09 -6.02 19.90
C LYS A 452 31.28 -5.18 18.98
N MET A 453 30.74 -4.07 19.49
CA MET A 453 30.11 -3.06 18.64
C MET A 453 31.15 -2.49 17.68
N LYS A 454 30.97 -2.70 16.38
CA LYS A 454 31.75 -2.02 15.39
C LYS A 454 31.08 -0.65 15.17
N ASN A 455 31.82 0.44 15.43
CA ASN A 455 31.35 1.76 15.04
C ASN A 455 31.23 1.78 13.51
N ILE A 456 30.01 1.53 13.03
CA ILE A 456 29.66 1.86 11.66
C ILE A 456 29.45 3.38 11.73
N ALA A 457 30.25 4.14 10.96
CA ALA A 457 30.02 5.56 10.77
C ALA A 457 28.62 5.69 10.15
N VAL A 458 27.65 6.03 10.96
CA VAL A 458 26.31 6.40 10.52
C VAL A 458 26.44 7.86 10.10
N ASN A 459 26.19 8.17 8.85
CA ASN A 459 26.03 9.54 8.41
C ASN A 459 24.91 10.18 9.24
N GLU A 460 25.15 11.42 9.71
CA GLU A 460 24.18 12.14 10.53
C GLU A 460 22.79 12.10 9.88
N GLY A 461 21.83 11.53 10.60
CA GLY A 461 20.42 11.47 10.19
C GLY A 461 19.82 10.07 10.02
N GLN A 462 20.58 8.97 10.12
CA GLN A 462 20.04 7.63 10.10
C GLN A 462 20.07 7.01 11.50
N GLU A 463 18.92 6.88 12.13
CA GLU A 463 18.75 6.02 13.31
C GLU A 463 18.60 4.55 12.86
N PHE A 464 19.72 3.86 12.71
CA PHE A 464 19.68 2.39 12.74
C PHE A 464 19.49 1.92 14.17
N PRO A 465 18.71 0.85 14.40
CA PRO A 465 18.73 0.19 15.70
C PRO A 465 20.18 -0.20 15.97
N LYS A 466 20.76 0.28 17.07
CA LYS A 466 22.15 0.02 17.51
C LYS A 466 22.44 -1.46 17.80
N ALA A 467 21.59 -2.38 17.34
CA ALA A 467 21.65 -3.82 17.61
C ALA A 467 22.35 -4.65 16.53
N PHE A 468 22.81 -4.06 15.42
CA PHE A 468 23.49 -4.81 14.38
C PHE A 468 24.98 -4.52 14.36
N THR A 469 25.71 -5.39 15.00
CA THR A 469 27.17 -5.38 15.03
C THR A 469 27.71 -6.74 14.60
N SER A 470 28.85 -6.74 13.93
CA SER A 470 29.48 -7.97 13.46
C SER A 470 30.00 -8.82 14.64
N TYR A 471 29.68 -10.09 14.63
CA TYR A 471 30.23 -11.09 15.52
C TYR A 471 31.63 -11.50 15.02
N GLU A 472 32.69 -11.22 15.80
CA GLU A 472 34.04 -11.73 15.50
C GLU A 472 34.08 -13.21 15.87
N GLY A 473 34.23 -14.09 14.87
CA GLY A 473 34.40 -15.54 15.05
C GLY A 473 33.24 -16.38 14.51
N ALA A 474 32.37 -15.81 13.71
CA ALA A 474 31.30 -16.57 13.08
C ALA A 474 31.77 -17.29 11.82
N ASP A 475 32.50 -18.40 11.98
CA ASP A 475 32.59 -19.41 10.90
C ASP A 475 31.32 -20.25 10.76
N ASN A 476 30.29 -20.01 11.61
CA ASN A 476 29.00 -20.70 11.56
C ASN A 476 27.83 -19.77 11.95
N ILE A 477 27.42 -18.93 11.00
CA ILE A 477 26.17 -18.14 11.07
C ILE A 477 24.90 -19.03 10.93
N ASN A 478 25.08 -20.34 10.73
CA ASN A 478 23.96 -21.26 10.51
C ASN A 478 23.18 -21.65 11.78
N ASN A 479 23.51 -21.13 12.94
CA ASN A 479 22.85 -21.44 14.22
C ASN A 479 22.18 -20.24 14.90
N ILE A 480 22.01 -19.12 14.22
CA ILE A 480 21.08 -18.08 14.68
C ILE A 480 19.77 -18.28 13.91
N ASN A 481 19.03 -19.29 14.35
CA ASN A 481 17.62 -19.40 14.03
C ASN A 481 16.89 -18.39 14.91
N ASP A 482 16.68 -17.19 14.39
CA ASP A 482 15.52 -16.38 14.67
C ASP A 482 15.64 -15.11 13.81
N GLY A 483 14.85 -15.10 12.81
CA GLY A 483 14.34 -14.04 12.00
C GLY A 483 15.16 -12.75 11.97
N VAL A 484 15.94 -12.59 11.03
CA VAL A 484 16.44 -11.43 10.32
C VAL A 484 17.89 -11.69 9.90
N ILE A 485 18.08 -12.29 8.77
CA ILE A 485 18.98 -11.87 7.69
C ILE A 485 18.47 -12.60 6.44
N SER A 486 17.72 -11.88 5.62
CA SER A 486 17.57 -12.29 4.23
C SER A 486 18.93 -12.16 3.55
N LYS A 487 19.46 -13.26 3.07
CA LYS A 487 20.60 -13.21 2.15
C LYS A 487 20.22 -12.36 0.94
N ASN A 488 21.10 -11.41 0.64
CA ASN A 488 21.17 -10.71 -0.64
C ASN A 488 20.79 -11.62 -1.82
N ASN A 489 19.61 -11.45 -2.33
CA ASN A 489 19.37 -11.61 -3.75
C ASN A 489 19.38 -10.20 -4.32
N SER A 490 20.42 -9.92 -5.09
CA SER A 490 20.54 -8.67 -5.84
C SER A 490 19.23 -8.35 -6.53
N PRO A 491 18.68 -7.16 -6.37
CA PRO A 491 17.57 -6.74 -7.20
C PRO A 491 18.10 -6.60 -8.61
N GLN A 492 17.63 -7.47 -9.49
CA GLN A 492 17.78 -7.20 -10.89
C GLN A 492 16.90 -6.01 -11.22
N ASN A 493 17.54 -4.95 -11.68
CA ASN A 493 16.94 -3.73 -12.20
C ASN A 493 15.69 -4.04 -13.02
N ARG A 494 14.54 -3.58 -12.56
CA ARG A 494 13.32 -3.55 -13.35
C ARG A 494 12.78 -2.12 -13.32
N TRP A 495 13.01 -1.47 -14.43
CA TRP A 495 12.38 -0.20 -14.84
C TRP A 495 11.11 -0.47 -15.62
#